data_9a9606e2aa50068a37681902e0c480c1
#
_entry.id   9a9606e2aa50068a37681902e0c480c1
#
_cell.length_a   1.000
_cell.length_b   1.000
_cell.length_c   1.000
_cell.angle_alpha   90.00
_cell.angle_beta   90.00
_cell.angle_gamma   90.00
#
_symmetry.space_group_name_H-M   'P 1'
#
loop_
_entity.id
_entity.type
_entity.pdbx_description
1 polymer ?
#
loop_
_entity_poly.entity_id
_entity_poly.type
_entity_poly.pdbx_seq_one_letter_code
_entity_poly.pdbx_strand_id
1 'polypeptide(L)'
;MEQRKLNTVEEVLEDFRQGKVVIVVDDEDRENEGDFIVAAEKITPEIVNFMLHNGRGVLCAPLTEDRCRELDLDMMVGNNTSLLGTPFTVTVDYLHDCLLYTSPSPRDCS
;
A
#
# COMPACT_ATOMS: atom_id res chain seq x y z
N MET A 1 -11.13 -32.29 -2.91
CA MET A 1 -10.45 -30.99 -3.07
C MET A 1 -10.81 -30.12 -1.88
N GLU A 2 -9.81 -29.73 -1.11
CA GLU A 2 -10.06 -28.89 0.05
C GLU A 2 -10.45 -27.48 -0.37
N GLN A 3 -11.61 -27.02 0.09
CA GLN A 3 -11.98 -25.63 -0.06
C GLN A 3 -11.17 -24.81 0.96
N ARG A 4 -10.38 -23.88 0.45
CA ARG A 4 -9.69 -22.94 1.33
C ARG A 4 -10.71 -21.99 1.94
N LYS A 5 -10.79 -22.04 3.24
CA LYS A 5 -11.69 -21.16 3.98
C LYS A 5 -11.00 -19.83 4.24
N LEU A 6 -11.62 -18.75 3.84
CA LEU A 6 -11.16 -17.41 4.18
C LEU A 6 -11.46 -17.12 5.65
N ASN A 7 -10.60 -16.33 6.26
CA ASN A 7 -10.86 -15.85 7.62
C ASN A 7 -12.02 -14.87 7.63
N THR A 8 -12.70 -14.75 8.76
CA THR A 8 -13.75 -13.76 8.91
C THR A 8 -13.14 -12.36 9.05
N VAL A 9 -13.97 -11.34 8.78
CA VAL A 9 -13.54 -9.93 8.94
C VAL A 9 -13.09 -9.67 10.38
N GLU A 10 -13.79 -10.22 11.36
CA GLU A 10 -13.47 -10.05 12.78
C GLU A 10 -12.10 -10.62 13.11
N GLU A 11 -11.77 -11.80 12.61
CA GLU A 11 -10.46 -12.40 12.80
C GLU A 11 -9.35 -11.54 12.19
N VAL A 12 -9.60 -11.03 10.98
CA VAL A 12 -8.63 -10.20 10.25
C VAL A 12 -8.43 -8.86 10.97
N LEU A 13 -9.50 -8.27 11.49
CA LEU A 13 -9.40 -7.01 12.25
C LEU A 13 -8.55 -7.16 13.50
N GLU A 14 -8.66 -8.31 14.17
CA GLU A 14 -7.83 -8.57 15.35
C GLU A 14 -6.35 -8.65 14.97
N ASP A 15 -6.03 -9.37 13.91
CA ASP A 15 -4.66 -9.45 13.40
C ASP A 15 -4.13 -8.06 12.99
N PHE A 16 -4.97 -7.27 12.35
CA PHE A 16 -4.64 -5.92 11.93
C PHE A 16 -4.31 -5.02 13.13
N ARG A 17 -5.11 -5.12 14.21
CA ARG A 17 -4.84 -4.36 15.44
C ARG A 17 -3.49 -4.72 16.06
N GLN A 18 -3.07 -5.96 15.92
CA GLN A 18 -1.79 -6.44 16.44
C GLN A 18 -0.61 -6.05 15.56
N GLY A 19 -0.85 -5.40 14.44
CA GLY A 19 0.21 -4.99 13.53
C GLY A 19 0.68 -6.07 12.59
N LYS A 20 -0.11 -7.13 12.41
CA LYS A 20 0.20 -8.19 11.48
C LYS A 20 -0.18 -7.80 10.05
N VAL A 21 0.59 -8.28 9.09
CA VAL A 21 0.23 -8.14 7.68
C VAL A 21 -0.92 -9.09 7.38
N VAL A 22 -1.97 -8.57 6.80
CA VAL A 22 -3.12 -9.36 6.37
C VAL A 22 -3.24 -9.31 4.85
N ILE A 23 -3.90 -10.30 4.28
CA ILE A 23 -4.16 -10.34 2.84
C ILE A 23 -5.65 -10.16 2.63
N VAL A 24 -6.00 -9.14 1.86
CA VAL A 24 -7.38 -8.86 1.48
C VAL A 24 -7.52 -9.16 -0.01
N VAL A 25 -8.51 -9.97 -0.34
CA VAL A 25 -8.79 -10.35 -1.73
C VAL A 25 -10.12 -9.77 -2.15
N ASP A 26 -10.21 -9.38 -3.41
CA ASP A 26 -11.47 -8.90 -3.96
C ASP A 26 -12.19 -10.03 -4.73
N ASP A 27 -13.35 -9.71 -5.27
CA ASP A 27 -14.14 -10.66 -6.05
C ASP A 27 -13.44 -11.07 -7.34
N GLU A 28 -13.65 -12.32 -7.74
CA GLU A 28 -13.17 -12.82 -9.03
C GLU A 28 -13.71 -11.99 -10.20
N ASP A 29 -14.90 -11.43 -10.02
CA ASP A 29 -15.56 -10.61 -11.04
C ASP A 29 -14.99 -9.19 -11.14
N ARG A 30 -14.14 -8.79 -10.21
CA ARG A 30 -13.49 -7.49 -10.21
C ARG A 30 -12.04 -7.62 -10.67
N GLU A 31 -11.08 -7.52 -9.78
CA GLU A 31 -9.66 -7.64 -10.14
C GLU A 31 -9.11 -9.04 -9.90
N ASN A 32 -9.77 -9.79 -9.02
CA ASN A 32 -9.33 -11.13 -8.60
C ASN A 32 -7.87 -11.11 -8.11
N GLU A 33 -7.54 -10.10 -7.32
CA GLU A 33 -6.19 -9.89 -6.80
C GLU A 33 -6.21 -9.82 -5.27
N GLY A 34 -5.07 -10.11 -4.68
CA GLY A 34 -4.88 -9.96 -3.26
C GLY A 34 -3.91 -8.85 -2.96
N ASP A 35 -4.16 -8.11 -1.89
CA ASP A 35 -3.29 -7.04 -1.44
C ASP A 35 -2.80 -7.31 -0.03
N PHE A 36 -1.52 -7.03 0.23
CA PHE A 36 -1.01 -6.98 1.59
C PHE A 36 -1.44 -5.66 2.23
N ILE A 37 -1.97 -5.76 3.44
CA ILE A 37 -2.40 -4.58 4.19
C ILE A 37 -1.86 -4.69 5.62
N VAL A 38 -1.36 -3.57 6.14
CA VAL A 38 -0.89 -3.46 7.52
C VAL A 38 -1.29 -2.11 8.07
N ALA A 39 -1.55 -2.03 9.36
CA ALA A 39 -1.88 -0.77 10.02
C ALA A 39 -0.67 0.19 9.93
N ALA A 40 -0.89 1.38 9.41
CA ALA A 40 0.18 2.36 9.21
C ALA A 40 0.90 2.69 10.52
N GLU A 41 0.16 2.79 11.63
CA GLU A 41 0.76 3.09 12.95
C GLU A 41 1.61 1.96 13.50
N LYS A 42 1.52 0.76 12.95
CA LYS A 42 2.28 -0.41 13.38
C LYS A 42 3.39 -0.78 12.42
N ILE A 43 3.60 0.00 11.37
CA ILE A 43 4.57 -0.34 10.34
C ILE A 43 6.00 -0.26 10.86
N THR A 44 6.84 -1.17 10.39
CA THR A 44 8.26 -1.22 10.73
C THR A 44 9.05 -1.40 9.42
N PRO A 45 10.38 -1.10 9.42
CA PRO A 45 11.21 -1.37 8.24
C PRO A 45 11.16 -2.84 7.81
N GLU A 46 11.10 -3.76 8.78
CA GLU A 46 11.03 -5.20 8.50
C GLU A 46 9.72 -5.56 7.78
N ILE A 47 8.60 -4.96 8.20
CA ILE A 47 7.31 -5.18 7.56
C ILE A 47 7.31 -4.63 6.14
N VAL A 48 7.83 -3.41 5.95
CA VAL A 48 7.94 -2.82 4.61
C VAL A 48 8.76 -3.72 3.70
N ASN A 49 9.90 -4.18 4.19
CA ASN A 49 10.78 -5.07 3.45
C ASN A 49 10.08 -6.37 3.06
N PHE A 50 9.34 -6.96 4.00
CA PHE A 50 8.54 -8.16 3.74
C PHE A 50 7.53 -7.91 2.62
N MET A 51 6.80 -6.80 2.70
CA MET A 51 5.77 -6.46 1.72
C MET A 51 6.37 -6.25 0.33
N LEU A 52 7.49 -5.54 0.25
CA LEU A 52 8.15 -5.29 -1.03
C LEU A 52 8.71 -6.56 -1.67
N HIS A 53 9.28 -7.45 -0.87
CA HIS A 53 9.84 -8.70 -1.38
C HIS A 53 8.77 -9.69 -1.83
N ASN A 54 7.66 -9.75 -1.12
CA ASN A 54 6.65 -10.79 -1.34
C ASN A 54 5.44 -10.29 -2.12
N GLY A 55 5.15 -9.00 -2.05
CA GLY A 55 3.98 -8.43 -2.72
C GLY A 55 4.20 -8.07 -4.17
N ARG A 56 5.39 -7.69 -4.52
CA ARG A 56 5.80 -7.32 -5.90
C ARG A 56 4.87 -6.30 -6.55
N GLY A 57 4.59 -5.24 -5.85
CA GLY A 57 3.72 -4.20 -6.35
C GLY A 57 4.17 -2.84 -5.87
N VAL A 58 3.24 -1.93 -5.82
CA VAL A 58 3.48 -0.56 -5.35
C VAL A 58 3.01 -0.47 -3.90
N LEU A 59 3.88 0.07 -3.05
CA LEU A 59 3.51 0.35 -1.67
C LEU A 59 2.72 1.66 -1.64
N CYS A 60 1.48 1.59 -1.15
CA CYS A 60 0.57 2.73 -1.13
C CYS A 60 0.11 3.01 0.29
N ALA A 61 -0.15 4.28 0.58
CA ALA A 61 -0.79 4.71 1.82
C ALA A 61 -2.03 5.53 1.46
N PRO A 62 -3.23 5.10 1.86
CA PRO A 62 -4.42 5.90 1.62
C PRO A 62 -4.42 7.13 2.52
N LEU A 63 -4.68 8.28 1.92
CA LEU A 63 -4.72 9.56 2.62
C LEU A 63 -6.01 10.29 2.26
N THR A 64 -6.47 11.13 3.17
CA THR A 64 -7.58 12.04 2.88
C THR A 64 -7.12 13.17 1.96
N GLU A 65 -8.07 13.78 1.26
CA GLU A 65 -7.76 14.94 0.42
C GLU A 65 -7.14 16.08 1.23
N ASP A 66 -7.65 16.31 2.44
CA ASP A 66 -7.11 17.35 3.32
C ASP A 66 -5.65 17.07 3.69
N ARG A 67 -5.34 15.81 3.98
CA ARG A 67 -3.96 15.43 4.31
C ARG A 67 -3.05 15.60 3.10
N CYS A 68 -3.53 15.26 1.92
CA CYS A 68 -2.76 15.48 0.69
C CYS A 68 -2.45 16.96 0.48
N ARG A 69 -3.42 17.85 0.76
CA ARG A 69 -3.19 19.29 0.66
C ARG A 69 -2.18 19.78 1.69
N GLU A 70 -2.27 19.30 2.92
CA GLU A 70 -1.30 19.65 3.97
C GLU A 70 0.13 19.26 3.59
N LEU A 71 0.28 18.11 2.94
CA LEU A 71 1.58 17.58 2.53
C LEU A 71 2.01 18.07 1.14
N ASP A 72 1.19 18.90 0.51
CA ASP A 72 1.44 19.43 -0.85
C ASP A 72 1.65 18.30 -1.88
N LEU A 73 0.81 17.30 -1.81
CA LEU A 73 0.84 16.16 -2.72
C LEU A 73 -0.17 16.35 -3.84
N ASP A 74 0.32 16.63 -5.03
CA ASP A 74 -0.52 16.79 -6.21
C ASP A 74 -0.91 15.44 -6.80
N MET A 75 -2.02 15.42 -7.51
CA MET A 75 -2.43 14.23 -8.26
C MET A 75 -1.45 13.95 -9.39
N MET A 76 -1.18 12.68 -9.62
CA MET A 76 -0.28 12.25 -10.69
C MET A 76 -0.80 12.67 -12.07
N VAL A 77 -2.11 12.60 -12.26
CA VAL A 77 -2.78 13.08 -13.48
C VAL A 77 -3.96 13.97 -13.12
N GLY A 78 -4.18 15.03 -13.91
CA GLY A 78 -5.25 15.98 -13.66
C GLY A 78 -6.64 15.37 -13.80
N ASN A 79 -6.81 14.48 -14.78
CA ASN A 79 -8.04 13.71 -14.97
C ASN A 79 -7.72 12.24 -14.77
N ASN A 80 -8.51 11.58 -13.92
CA ASN A 80 -8.32 10.18 -13.68
C ASN A 80 -8.90 9.37 -14.84
N THR A 81 -8.02 8.80 -15.67
CA THR A 81 -8.39 7.99 -16.82
C THR A 81 -8.28 6.50 -16.54
N SER A 82 -7.94 6.11 -15.31
CA SER A 82 -7.87 4.71 -14.91
C SER A 82 -9.24 4.04 -15.06
N LEU A 83 -9.24 2.80 -15.51
CA LEU A 83 -10.48 2.03 -15.68
C LEU A 83 -11.28 1.95 -14.37
N LEU A 84 -10.60 1.80 -13.24
CA LEU A 84 -11.23 1.70 -11.93
C LEU A 84 -11.31 3.03 -11.19
N GLY A 85 -10.83 4.11 -11.78
CA GLY A 85 -10.94 5.44 -11.21
C GLY A 85 -10.08 5.69 -9.98
N THR A 86 -9.02 4.94 -9.75
CA THR A 86 -8.17 5.09 -8.57
C THR A 86 -7.34 6.38 -8.65
N PRO A 87 -7.53 7.32 -7.71
CA PRO A 87 -6.82 8.60 -7.73
C PRO A 87 -5.48 8.49 -7.02
N PHE A 88 -4.39 8.41 -7.79
CA PHE A 88 -3.04 8.39 -7.24
C PHE A 88 -2.45 9.79 -7.22
N THR A 89 -1.74 10.11 -6.14
CA THR A 89 -0.89 11.30 -6.09
C THR A 89 0.44 11.01 -6.75
N VAL A 90 1.29 12.05 -6.87
CA VAL A 90 2.70 11.84 -7.25
C VAL A 90 3.37 10.93 -6.22
N THR A 91 4.37 10.17 -6.66
CA THR A 91 5.11 9.28 -5.76
C THR A 91 6.08 10.08 -4.90
N VAL A 92 6.33 9.57 -3.69
CA VAL A 92 7.22 10.23 -2.74
C VAL A 92 8.18 9.22 -2.14
N ASP A 93 9.30 9.74 -1.63
CA ASP A 93 10.28 8.94 -0.91
C ASP A 93 10.86 9.78 0.23
N TYR A 94 11.43 9.11 1.21
CA TYR A 94 12.02 9.79 2.35
C TYR A 94 13.34 10.45 1.95
N LEU A 95 13.40 11.76 2.13
CA LEU A 95 14.49 12.58 1.62
C LEU A 95 15.84 12.29 2.29
N HIS A 96 15.83 11.91 3.56
CA HIS A 96 17.06 11.86 4.37
C HIS A 96 17.73 10.48 4.44
N ASP A 97 16.98 9.39 4.31
CA ASP A 97 17.50 8.04 4.52
C ASP A 97 17.45 7.13 3.33
N CYS A 98 16.76 7.50 2.26
CA CYS A 98 16.66 6.70 1.04
C CYS A 98 16.43 5.21 1.29
N LEU A 99 15.40 4.91 2.07
CA LEU A 99 15.11 3.53 2.47
C LEU A 99 14.67 2.64 1.31
N LEU A 100 14.27 3.23 0.19
CA LEU A 100 13.78 2.51 -0.96
C LEU A 100 14.82 2.55 -2.09
N TYR A 101 15.70 1.55 -2.12
CA TYR A 101 16.72 1.42 -3.16
C TYR A 101 16.14 1.14 -4.55
N THR A 102 14.84 0.93 -4.64
CA THR A 102 14.15 0.75 -5.91
C THR A 102 13.82 2.06 -6.61
N SER A 103 14.11 3.20 -5.98
CA SER A 103 13.93 4.51 -6.60
C SER A 103 14.80 4.63 -7.84
N PRO A 104 14.28 5.09 -8.99
CA PRO A 104 15.08 5.28 -10.19
C PRO A 104 16.06 6.45 -10.08
N SER A 105 15.99 7.25 -9.02
CA SER A 105 16.82 8.44 -8.83
C SER A 105 17.64 8.33 -7.54
N PRO A 106 18.73 7.54 -7.52
CA PRO A 106 19.52 7.35 -6.32
C PRO A 106 20.21 8.64 -5.82
N ARG A 107 20.29 9.67 -6.65
CA ARG A 107 20.83 10.97 -6.25
C ARG A 107 20.09 11.58 -5.05
N ASP A 108 18.84 11.25 -4.87
CA ASP A 108 18.04 11.74 -3.76
C ASP A 108 18.49 11.15 -2.42
N CYS A 109 19.39 10.20 -2.50
CA CYS A 109 19.95 9.51 -1.34
C CYS A 109 21.22 10.17 -0.80
N SER A 110 21.68 11.20 -1.43
CA SER A 110 22.93 11.89 -1.04
C SER A 110 22.76 12.85 0.12
#